data_5ef920f7dd8c62ee85a54a2e67a1e17d
#
_entry.id   5ef920f7dd8c62ee85a54a2e67a1e17d
#
_cell.length_a   1.000
_cell.length_b   1.000
_cell.length_c   1.000
_cell.angle_alpha   90.00
_cell.angle_beta   90.00
_cell.angle_gamma   90.00
#
_symmetry.space_group_name_H-M   'P 1'
#
loop_
_entity.id
_entity.type
_entity.pdbx_description
1 polymer ?
#
loop_
_entity_poly.entity_id
_entity_poly.type
_entity_poly.pdbx_seq_one_letter_code
_entity_poly.pdbx_strand_id
1 'polypeptide(L)'
;MQDRHGLKNITTSIQKFAEVVVESKPCKMVFVRRKNKQAQMMVAELSPPMSVENTQLNQKQKINTKETNIRGCSLLPDGIESFQIGKDKTGSSTYDTVYIKDDNSVAVSSGGGGKGCITIIDIESQKVMTTIRMDTCINGMAVRGGTIYYCTTDNRLKMLNLSDKSVSDIISSSMSGLDYVATSGDKLYCTNYGTRTVTCCDLHGTTQWEFKGERVLQGPLGISVDNYGNVYVAGYISNNVVVISPDVQRHRQLLSSKDVFSYPIVLDYDKSTNRLLVVNYMGTAFMFDVTKGEYEKSRTLYINK
;
A
#
# COMPACT_ATOMS: atom_id res chain seq x y z
N MET A 1 -9.20 -42.75 14.47
CA MET A 1 -9.76 -41.75 15.40
C MET A 1 -8.60 -40.88 15.89
N GLN A 2 -8.13 -40.01 15.05
CA GLN A 2 -7.05 -39.05 15.40
C GLN A 2 -7.28 -37.77 14.60
N ASP A 3 -7.14 -36.68 15.33
CA ASP A 3 -7.02 -35.29 14.88
C ASP A 3 -8.26 -34.53 14.39
N ARG A 4 -9.21 -34.31 15.31
CA ARG A 4 -10.10 -33.13 15.23
C ARG A 4 -9.64 -31.93 16.12
N HIS A 5 -8.50 -32.03 16.81
CA HIS A 5 -8.05 -30.96 17.72
C HIS A 5 -7.22 -29.86 17.07
N GLY A 6 -6.59 -30.12 15.91
CA GLY A 6 -5.78 -29.12 15.22
C GLY A 6 -6.60 -28.02 14.53
N LEU A 7 -7.72 -28.38 13.94
CA LEU A 7 -8.57 -27.45 13.16
C LEU A 7 -9.36 -26.45 14.04
N LYS A 8 -9.80 -26.86 15.25
CA LYS A 8 -10.50 -25.95 16.17
C LYS A 8 -9.63 -24.79 16.68
N ASN A 9 -8.33 -25.02 16.80
CA ASN A 9 -7.41 -23.99 17.31
C ASN A 9 -7.03 -22.94 16.26
N ILE A 10 -7.10 -23.25 14.98
CA ILE A 10 -6.86 -22.30 13.90
C ILE A 10 -8.06 -21.37 13.75
N THR A 11 -9.27 -21.92 13.76
CA THR A 11 -10.52 -21.16 13.66
C THR A 11 -10.70 -20.19 14.83
N THR A 12 -10.35 -20.60 16.06
CA THR A 12 -10.47 -19.74 17.25
C THR A 12 -9.44 -18.62 17.28
N SER A 13 -8.29 -18.77 16.60
CA SER A 13 -7.29 -17.71 16.52
C SER A 13 -7.65 -16.67 15.46
N ILE A 14 -8.30 -17.07 14.38
CA ILE A 14 -8.80 -16.16 13.34
C ILE A 14 -10.02 -15.39 13.86
N GLN A 15 -10.94 -16.03 14.56
CA GLN A 15 -12.10 -15.36 15.18
C GLN A 15 -11.74 -14.32 16.27
N LYS A 16 -10.56 -14.40 16.88
CA LYS A 16 -10.08 -13.37 17.81
C LYS A 16 -9.52 -12.12 17.12
N PHE A 17 -9.30 -12.15 15.82
CA PHE A 17 -8.75 -11.04 15.05
C PHE A 17 -9.80 -10.19 14.35
N ALA A 18 -11.05 -10.63 14.27
CA ALA A 18 -12.10 -9.96 13.51
C ALA A 18 -13.35 -9.72 14.36
N GLU A 19 -13.26 -8.87 15.36
CA GLU A 19 -14.45 -8.23 15.88
C GLU A 19 -14.45 -6.77 15.37
N VAL A 20 -14.83 -6.63 14.11
CA VAL A 20 -15.10 -5.34 13.47
C VAL A 20 -16.59 -5.28 13.19
N VAL A 21 -17.26 -4.35 13.85
CA VAL A 21 -18.68 -4.06 13.61
C VAL A 21 -18.77 -3.25 12.31
N VAL A 22 -19.30 -3.88 11.25
CA VAL A 22 -19.55 -3.22 9.97
C VAL A 22 -20.95 -2.65 9.98
N GLU A 23 -21.09 -1.32 10.01
CA GLU A 23 -22.33 -0.65 9.64
C GLU A 23 -22.33 -0.32 8.15
N SER A 24 -23.04 -1.10 7.34
CA SER A 24 -23.29 -0.80 5.93
C SER A 24 -24.56 0.04 5.77
N LYS A 25 -24.46 1.25 5.24
CA LYS A 25 -25.60 2.04 4.79
C LYS A 25 -25.76 1.88 3.27
N PRO A 26 -26.92 1.39 2.78
CA PRO A 26 -27.15 1.26 1.35
C PRO A 26 -27.27 2.64 0.67
N CYS A 27 -26.49 2.86 -0.37
CA CYS A 27 -26.63 4.02 -1.24
C CYS A 27 -27.80 3.83 -2.20
N LYS A 28 -28.85 4.66 -2.07
CA LYS A 28 -29.95 4.69 -3.04
C LYS A 28 -29.57 5.56 -4.23
N MET A 29 -29.23 4.93 -5.37
CA MET A 29 -29.18 5.65 -6.64
C MET A 29 -30.58 5.84 -7.19
N VAL A 30 -31.00 7.08 -7.35
CA VAL A 30 -32.25 7.44 -8.03
C VAL A 30 -31.92 7.84 -9.47
N PHE A 31 -32.31 6.99 -10.44
CA PHE A 31 -32.21 7.34 -11.85
C PHE A 31 -33.43 8.19 -12.26
N VAL A 32 -33.20 9.46 -12.54
CA VAL A 32 -34.22 10.33 -13.14
C VAL A 32 -34.06 10.32 -14.65
N ARG A 33 -34.96 9.61 -15.35
CA ARG A 33 -35.03 9.60 -16.81
C ARG A 33 -35.72 10.89 -17.26
N ARG A 34 -34.98 11.90 -17.73
CA ARG A 34 -35.57 13.03 -18.48
C ARG A 34 -35.43 12.76 -19.98
N LYS A 35 -36.58 12.53 -20.64
CA LYS A 35 -36.71 12.66 -22.09
C LYS A 35 -36.77 14.15 -22.41
N ASN A 36 -35.82 14.68 -23.18
CA ASN A 36 -36.07 15.53 -24.35
C ASN A 36 -34.79 16.22 -24.84
N LYS A 37 -34.51 15.92 -26.14
CA LYS A 37 -33.99 16.79 -27.22
C LYS A 37 -32.78 17.68 -26.93
N GLN A 38 -31.78 17.34 -27.61
CA GLN A 38 -30.54 17.91 -28.14
C GLN A 38 -29.34 17.17 -27.59
N ALA A 39 -28.71 16.41 -28.49
CA ALA A 39 -27.39 15.90 -28.24
C ALA A 39 -26.38 17.08 -28.26
N GLN A 40 -26.34 17.83 -27.20
CA GLN A 40 -25.13 18.52 -26.84
C GLN A 40 -24.17 17.40 -26.38
N MET A 41 -23.13 17.16 -27.17
CA MET A 41 -21.96 16.49 -26.67
C MET A 41 -21.52 17.28 -25.44
N MET A 42 -21.91 16.81 -24.25
CA MET A 42 -21.21 17.20 -23.04
C MET A 42 -19.82 16.57 -23.19
N VAL A 43 -18.88 17.35 -23.71
CA VAL A 43 -17.49 17.10 -23.43
C VAL A 43 -17.43 17.16 -21.91
N ALA A 44 -17.33 16.01 -21.27
CA ALA A 44 -17.04 15.95 -19.86
C ALA A 44 -15.77 16.81 -19.71
N GLU A 45 -15.87 17.93 -19.02
CA GLU A 45 -14.68 18.65 -18.59
C GLU A 45 -13.85 17.61 -17.84
N LEU A 46 -12.81 17.10 -18.49
CA LEU A 46 -11.85 16.23 -17.86
C LEU A 46 -11.29 17.06 -16.71
N SER A 47 -11.74 16.77 -15.51
CA SER A 47 -11.14 17.37 -14.32
C SER A 47 -9.64 17.19 -14.46
N PRO A 48 -8.84 18.25 -14.39
CA PRO A 48 -7.40 18.09 -14.53
C PRO A 48 -6.91 17.03 -13.55
N PRO A 49 -5.91 16.23 -13.92
CA PRO A 49 -5.43 15.13 -13.10
C PRO A 49 -5.06 15.63 -11.71
N MET A 50 -5.15 14.76 -10.71
CA MET A 50 -4.68 15.05 -9.36
C MET A 50 -3.18 15.28 -9.42
N SER A 51 -2.73 16.45 -8.98
CA SER A 51 -1.31 16.79 -8.92
C SER A 51 -0.86 16.83 -7.47
N VAL A 52 0.44 16.70 -7.25
CA VAL A 52 1.04 16.77 -5.91
C VAL A 52 0.62 18.03 -5.15
N GLU A 53 0.51 19.17 -5.84
CA GLU A 53 0.16 20.46 -5.23
C GLU A 53 -1.27 20.52 -4.73
N ASN A 54 -2.20 19.84 -5.39
CA ASN A 54 -3.62 19.90 -5.04
C ASN A 54 -4.14 18.65 -4.31
N THR A 55 -3.30 17.68 -4.01
CA THR A 55 -3.68 16.50 -3.24
C THR A 55 -4.00 16.88 -1.81
N GLN A 56 -5.15 16.50 -1.30
CA GLN A 56 -5.57 16.68 0.10
C GLN A 56 -5.95 15.34 0.71
N LEU A 57 -5.65 15.19 2.01
CA LEU A 57 -6.02 14.03 2.81
C LEU A 57 -7.09 14.44 3.82
N ASN A 58 -8.25 13.81 3.73
CA ASN A 58 -9.34 14.01 4.68
C ASN A 58 -9.47 12.74 5.53
N GLN A 59 -9.10 12.83 6.81
CA GLN A 59 -9.18 11.68 7.72
C GLN A 59 -10.63 11.24 7.89
N LYS A 60 -10.89 9.97 7.60
CA LYS A 60 -12.20 9.32 7.76
C LYS A 60 -12.28 8.50 9.02
N GLN A 61 -11.23 7.76 9.28
CA GLN A 61 -11.25 6.79 10.37
C GLN A 61 -9.89 6.70 11.02
N LYS A 62 -9.92 6.40 12.31
CA LYS A 62 -8.75 6.04 13.12
C LYS A 62 -9.07 4.73 13.81
N ILE A 63 -8.21 3.73 13.60
CA ILE A 63 -8.34 2.40 14.18
C ILE A 63 -7.14 2.17 15.08
N ASN A 64 -7.37 1.88 16.33
CA ASN A 64 -6.32 1.46 17.25
C ASN A 64 -6.32 -0.07 17.27
N THR A 65 -5.29 -0.67 16.73
CA THR A 65 -5.11 -2.11 16.80
C THR A 65 -4.56 -2.48 18.19
N LYS A 66 -4.78 -3.74 18.61
CA LYS A 66 -4.19 -4.25 19.85
C LYS A 66 -2.72 -4.65 19.70
N GLU A 67 -2.24 -4.63 18.46
CA GLU A 67 -0.91 -5.10 18.11
C GLU A 67 0.02 -3.92 17.80
N THR A 68 1.27 -4.06 18.17
CA THR A 68 2.35 -3.13 17.82
C THR A 68 3.29 -3.75 16.79
N ASN A 69 4.13 -2.94 16.16
CA ASN A 69 5.11 -3.40 15.17
C ASN A 69 4.44 -4.01 13.92
N ILE A 70 3.37 -3.38 13.45
CA ILE A 70 2.69 -3.75 12.21
C ILE A 70 3.60 -3.35 11.05
N ARG A 71 3.93 -4.31 10.18
CA ARG A 71 4.83 -4.08 9.04
C ARG A 71 4.15 -4.19 7.68
N GLY A 72 2.94 -4.75 7.61
CA GLY A 72 2.17 -4.88 6.38
C GLY A 72 0.73 -4.46 6.57
N CYS A 73 0.16 -3.84 5.56
CA CYS A 73 -1.27 -3.55 5.46
C CYS A 73 -1.70 -3.62 3.99
N SER A 74 -2.94 -3.99 3.76
CA SER A 74 -3.54 -3.97 2.44
C SER A 74 -5.00 -3.59 2.53
N LEU A 75 -5.45 -2.72 1.64
CA LEU A 75 -6.86 -2.41 1.45
C LEU A 75 -7.50 -3.47 0.59
N LEU A 76 -8.59 -4.04 1.09
CA LEU A 76 -9.39 -4.99 0.33
C LEU A 76 -10.52 -4.24 -0.38
N PRO A 77 -10.97 -4.73 -1.55
CA PRO A 77 -12.13 -4.17 -2.24
C PRO A 77 -13.37 -4.30 -1.36
N ASP A 78 -14.35 -3.42 -1.60
CA ASP A 78 -15.64 -3.39 -0.91
C ASP A 78 -15.64 -2.92 0.54
N GLY A 79 -14.59 -2.20 0.96
CA GLY A 79 -14.55 -1.58 2.29
C GLY A 79 -14.35 -2.60 3.43
N ILE A 80 -13.94 -3.83 3.11
CA ILE A 80 -13.43 -4.75 4.11
C ILE A 80 -12.13 -4.16 4.62
N GLU A 81 -12.14 -3.71 5.86
CA GLU A 81 -11.00 -3.07 6.47
C GLU A 81 -9.83 -4.04 6.59
N SER A 82 -8.64 -3.53 6.30
CA SER A 82 -7.33 -4.15 6.28
C SER A 82 -7.15 -5.39 7.17
N PHE A 83 -6.59 -6.46 6.59
CA PHE A 83 -6.06 -7.57 7.38
C PHE A 83 -4.74 -7.17 8.01
N GLN A 84 -4.66 -7.30 9.31
CA GLN A 84 -3.42 -7.30 10.04
C GLN A 84 -3.08 -8.74 10.42
N ILE A 85 -1.94 -9.23 10.00
CA ILE A 85 -1.43 -10.51 10.44
C ILE A 85 -0.29 -10.25 11.42
N GLY A 86 -0.53 -10.57 12.67
CA GLY A 86 0.47 -10.53 13.73
C GLY A 86 1.48 -11.71 13.60
N LYS A 87 2.33 -11.88 14.62
CA LYS A 87 3.23 -13.03 14.71
C LYS A 87 2.45 -14.32 14.59
N ASP A 88 2.93 -15.23 13.73
CA ASP A 88 2.40 -16.58 13.71
C ASP A 88 2.74 -17.35 15.00
N LYS A 89 2.08 -18.49 15.20
CA LYS A 89 2.32 -19.34 16.39
C LYS A 89 3.73 -19.93 16.45
N THR A 90 4.50 -19.88 15.33
CA THR A 90 5.87 -20.39 15.25
C THR A 90 6.88 -19.36 15.71
N GLY A 91 6.45 -18.12 16.05
CA GLY A 91 7.33 -17.02 16.42
C GLY A 91 7.95 -16.31 15.21
N SER A 92 7.58 -16.70 14.01
CA SER A 92 7.99 -16.00 12.78
C SER A 92 7.35 -14.63 12.72
N SER A 93 8.12 -13.62 12.40
CA SER A 93 7.59 -12.27 12.17
C SER A 93 6.92 -12.20 10.80
N THR A 94 5.74 -11.61 10.72
CA THR A 94 5.14 -11.21 9.45
C THR A 94 5.71 -9.85 9.06
N TYR A 95 6.00 -9.67 7.77
CA TYR A 95 6.65 -8.46 7.28
C TYR A 95 5.75 -7.62 6.39
N ASP A 96 4.98 -8.24 5.49
CA ASP A 96 4.10 -7.51 4.60
C ASP A 96 2.90 -8.34 4.17
N THR A 97 1.86 -7.63 3.68
CA THR A 97 0.64 -8.23 3.14
C THR A 97 0.26 -7.52 1.85
N VAL A 98 -0.20 -8.27 0.85
CA VAL A 98 -0.68 -7.70 -0.40
C VAL A 98 -1.90 -8.46 -0.90
N TYR A 99 -2.91 -7.73 -1.38
CA TYR A 99 -4.12 -8.28 -1.96
C TYR A 99 -3.89 -8.75 -3.40
N ILE A 100 -4.27 -10.00 -3.70
CA ILE A 100 -4.25 -10.59 -5.04
C ILE A 100 -5.68 -10.58 -5.58
N LYS A 101 -5.96 -9.59 -6.43
CA LYS A 101 -7.31 -9.31 -6.92
C LYS A 101 -7.90 -10.49 -7.73
N ASP A 102 -7.08 -11.10 -8.58
CA ASP A 102 -7.53 -12.10 -9.54
C ASP A 102 -8.06 -13.36 -8.84
N ASP A 103 -7.50 -13.72 -7.69
CA ASP A 103 -7.86 -14.90 -6.91
C ASP A 103 -8.65 -14.57 -5.63
N ASN A 104 -8.99 -13.29 -5.40
CA ASN A 104 -9.61 -12.83 -4.15
C ASN A 104 -8.88 -13.36 -2.90
N SER A 105 -7.56 -13.24 -2.91
CA SER A 105 -6.71 -13.80 -1.86
C SER A 105 -5.72 -12.75 -1.33
N VAL A 106 -5.08 -13.04 -0.21
CA VAL A 106 -4.03 -12.21 0.39
C VAL A 106 -2.74 -13.01 0.45
N ALA A 107 -1.67 -12.43 -0.06
CA ALA A 107 -0.33 -12.96 0.17
C ALA A 107 0.27 -12.30 1.41
N VAL A 108 0.87 -13.10 2.27
CA VAL A 108 1.51 -12.69 3.51
C VAL A 108 2.94 -13.15 3.51
N SER A 109 3.88 -12.24 3.67
CA SER A 109 5.27 -12.59 3.88
C SER A 109 5.56 -12.81 5.36
N SER A 110 6.30 -13.85 5.67
CA SER A 110 6.78 -14.12 7.02
C SER A 110 8.18 -14.70 6.98
N GLY A 111 8.90 -14.63 8.10
CA GLY A 111 10.24 -15.19 8.15
C GLY A 111 10.91 -15.04 9.49
N GLY A 112 12.03 -15.76 9.62
CA GLY A 112 12.90 -15.78 10.79
C GLY A 112 14.10 -16.67 10.54
N GLY A 113 15.24 -16.39 11.20
CA GLY A 113 16.44 -17.22 11.03
C GLY A 113 17.04 -17.22 9.63
N GLY A 114 16.84 -16.14 8.85
CA GLY A 114 17.40 -16.00 7.51
C GLY A 114 16.58 -16.65 6.39
N LYS A 115 15.43 -17.26 6.70
CA LYS A 115 14.53 -17.87 5.73
C LYS A 115 13.15 -17.23 5.83
N GLY A 116 12.45 -17.17 4.71
CA GLY A 116 11.11 -16.62 4.61
C GLY A 116 10.10 -17.57 3.97
N CYS A 117 8.86 -17.15 3.98
CA CYS A 117 7.82 -17.77 3.16
C CYS A 117 6.79 -16.72 2.73
N ILE A 118 6.10 -17.02 1.64
CA ILE A 118 4.88 -16.33 1.21
C ILE A 118 3.73 -17.31 1.38
N THR A 119 2.77 -16.94 2.21
CA THR A 119 1.54 -17.72 2.42
C THR A 119 0.39 -17.02 1.73
N ILE A 120 -0.32 -17.72 0.87
CA ILE A 120 -1.50 -17.22 0.17
C ILE A 120 -2.73 -17.75 0.87
N ILE A 121 -3.63 -16.85 1.23
CA ILE A 121 -4.84 -17.12 2.01
C ILE A 121 -6.04 -16.63 1.20
N ASP A 122 -7.00 -17.53 0.96
CA ASP A 122 -8.29 -17.16 0.38
C ASP A 122 -9.11 -16.35 1.38
N ILE A 123 -9.63 -15.19 0.96
CA ILE A 123 -10.30 -14.24 1.83
C ILE A 123 -11.66 -14.78 2.28
N GLU A 124 -12.42 -15.38 1.38
CA GLU A 124 -13.79 -15.82 1.66
C GLU A 124 -13.80 -17.03 2.61
N SER A 125 -13.02 -18.04 2.29
CA SER A 125 -12.94 -19.27 3.11
C SER A 125 -12.00 -19.13 4.31
N GLN A 126 -11.16 -18.11 4.35
CA GLN A 126 -10.10 -17.87 5.35
C GLN A 126 -9.12 -19.06 5.48
N LYS A 127 -8.91 -19.79 4.38
CA LYS A 127 -8.02 -20.96 4.34
C LYS A 127 -6.71 -20.64 3.63
N VAL A 128 -5.65 -21.25 4.13
CA VAL A 128 -4.37 -21.24 3.43
C VAL A 128 -4.49 -22.04 2.16
N MET A 129 -4.28 -21.40 1.01
CA MET A 129 -4.25 -22.01 -0.29
C MET A 129 -2.89 -22.67 -0.56
N THR A 130 -1.81 -21.95 -0.28
CA THR A 130 -0.45 -22.44 -0.48
C THR A 130 0.54 -21.66 0.39
N THR A 131 1.69 -22.29 0.67
CA THR A 131 2.84 -21.64 1.30
C THR A 131 4.09 -21.92 0.48
N ILE A 132 4.72 -20.88 0.01
CA ILE A 132 5.93 -20.93 -0.82
C ILE A 132 7.11 -20.56 0.07
N ARG A 133 8.06 -21.49 0.22
CA ARG A 133 9.27 -21.27 1.01
C ARG A 133 10.30 -20.52 0.19
N MET A 134 10.96 -19.56 0.83
CA MET A 134 11.97 -18.69 0.24
C MET A 134 13.31 -18.89 0.95
N ASP A 135 14.39 -18.72 0.22
CA ASP A 135 15.74 -18.88 0.74
C ASP A 135 16.20 -17.70 1.60
N THR A 136 15.49 -16.56 1.49
CA THR A 136 15.79 -15.32 2.22
C THR A 136 14.52 -14.78 2.87
N CYS A 137 14.66 -13.93 3.89
CA CYS A 137 13.53 -13.18 4.44
C CYS A 137 13.04 -12.14 3.43
N ILE A 138 11.73 -11.91 3.42
CA ILE A 138 11.04 -10.98 2.53
C ILE A 138 10.62 -9.76 3.34
N ASN A 139 10.93 -8.58 2.83
CA ASN A 139 10.45 -7.31 3.38
C ASN A 139 9.10 -6.93 2.74
N GLY A 140 9.07 -5.91 1.89
CA GLY A 140 7.88 -5.46 1.20
C GLY A 140 7.54 -6.28 -0.04
N MET A 141 6.24 -6.35 -0.36
CA MET A 141 5.71 -7.06 -1.53
C MET A 141 4.75 -6.17 -2.32
N ALA A 142 4.63 -6.44 -3.62
CA ALA A 142 3.60 -5.88 -4.49
C ALA A 142 3.14 -6.93 -5.50
N VAL A 143 1.87 -6.85 -5.93
CA VAL A 143 1.30 -7.79 -6.92
C VAL A 143 0.93 -7.07 -8.21
N ARG A 144 1.23 -7.71 -9.33
CA ARG A 144 0.80 -7.30 -10.65
C ARG A 144 0.66 -8.50 -11.57
N GLY A 145 -0.53 -8.72 -12.12
CA GLY A 145 -0.77 -9.72 -13.17
C GLY A 145 -0.26 -11.12 -12.84
N GLY A 146 -0.63 -11.69 -11.69
CA GLY A 146 -0.20 -13.04 -11.29
C GLY A 146 1.27 -13.15 -10.89
N THR A 147 1.97 -12.01 -10.70
CA THR A 147 3.37 -11.97 -10.25
C THR A 147 3.48 -11.17 -8.96
N ILE A 148 4.18 -11.73 -7.96
CA ILE A 148 4.58 -11.01 -6.75
C ILE A 148 6.00 -10.49 -6.95
N TYR A 149 6.17 -9.18 -6.83
CA TYR A 149 7.45 -8.50 -6.73
C TYR A 149 7.76 -8.29 -5.26
N TYR A 150 8.99 -8.56 -4.83
CA TYR A 150 9.33 -8.48 -3.41
C TYR A 150 10.78 -8.10 -3.17
N CYS A 151 10.98 -7.36 -2.09
CA CYS A 151 12.29 -6.99 -1.58
C CYS A 151 12.79 -8.04 -0.58
N THR A 152 14.08 -8.34 -0.60
CA THR A 152 14.70 -9.33 0.28
C THR A 152 15.68 -8.68 1.25
N THR A 153 15.92 -9.32 2.38
CA THR A 153 16.88 -8.83 3.38
C THR A 153 18.35 -8.88 2.91
N ASP A 154 18.65 -9.62 1.85
CA ASP A 154 19.95 -9.63 1.17
C ASP A 154 20.04 -8.60 0.02
N ASN A 155 19.17 -7.59 0.06
CA ASN A 155 19.20 -6.42 -0.82
C ASN A 155 18.88 -6.68 -2.30
N ARG A 156 17.99 -7.62 -2.58
CA ARG A 156 17.56 -7.94 -3.93
C ARG A 156 16.11 -7.57 -4.15
N LEU A 157 15.79 -7.19 -5.37
CA LEU A 157 14.43 -7.14 -5.87
C LEU A 157 14.20 -8.39 -6.73
N LYS A 158 13.20 -9.17 -6.37
CA LYS A 158 12.88 -10.44 -7.03
C LYS A 158 11.42 -10.46 -7.47
N MET A 159 11.12 -11.36 -8.38
CA MET A 159 9.75 -11.68 -8.76
C MET A 159 9.47 -13.17 -8.59
N LEU A 160 8.25 -13.47 -8.14
CA LEU A 160 7.67 -14.80 -8.03
C LEU A 160 6.46 -14.88 -8.96
N ASN A 161 6.49 -15.76 -9.93
CA ASN A 161 5.34 -16.06 -10.75
C ASN A 161 4.42 -17.03 -9.97
N LEU A 162 3.15 -16.68 -9.79
CA LEU A 162 2.21 -17.46 -9.00
C LEU A 162 1.76 -18.74 -9.69
N SER A 163 1.80 -18.78 -11.03
CA SER A 163 1.30 -19.94 -11.81
C SER A 163 2.26 -21.13 -11.73
N ASP A 164 3.56 -20.90 -11.90
CA ASP A 164 4.60 -21.95 -11.93
C ASP A 164 5.54 -21.92 -10.74
N LYS A 165 5.38 -20.92 -9.84
CA LYS A 165 6.21 -20.68 -8.66
C LYS A 165 7.68 -20.43 -8.98
N SER A 166 7.99 -20.03 -10.21
CA SER A 166 9.34 -19.64 -10.59
C SER A 166 9.76 -18.32 -9.94
N VAL A 167 11.02 -18.23 -9.52
CA VAL A 167 11.62 -17.05 -8.90
C VAL A 167 12.74 -16.55 -9.79
N SER A 168 12.77 -15.22 -10.01
CA SER A 168 13.83 -14.57 -10.78
C SER A 168 14.30 -13.28 -10.10
N ASP A 169 15.57 -12.95 -10.26
CA ASP A 169 16.13 -11.67 -9.81
C ASP A 169 15.80 -10.57 -10.85
N ILE A 170 15.38 -9.40 -10.36
CA ILE A 170 15.16 -8.22 -11.19
C ILE A 170 16.35 -7.27 -11.07
N ILE A 171 16.77 -7.00 -9.84
CA ILE A 171 17.92 -6.16 -9.54
C ILE A 171 18.88 -6.99 -8.67
N SER A 172 20.08 -7.19 -9.16
CA SER A 172 21.12 -8.00 -8.52
C SER A 172 22.29 -7.18 -7.97
N SER A 173 22.17 -5.87 -7.86
CA SER A 173 23.28 -5.03 -7.41
C SER A 173 23.00 -4.35 -6.07
N SER A 174 24.06 -4.01 -5.40
CA SER A 174 24.34 -3.21 -4.21
C SER A 174 23.33 -2.13 -3.74
N MET A 175 22.05 -2.26 -3.95
CA MET A 175 21.05 -1.44 -3.31
C MET A 175 20.91 -1.96 -1.87
N SER A 176 21.67 -1.39 -0.95
CA SER A 176 21.62 -1.76 0.45
C SER A 176 20.23 -1.46 1.02
N GLY A 177 19.53 -2.52 1.48
CA GLY A 177 18.31 -2.37 2.25
C GLY A 177 17.10 -1.87 1.47
N LEU A 178 16.72 -2.56 0.38
CA LEU A 178 15.38 -2.36 -0.17
C LEU A 178 14.34 -2.85 0.83
N ASP A 179 13.43 -1.96 1.23
CA ASP A 179 12.48 -2.26 2.28
C ASP A 179 11.11 -2.59 1.72
N TYR A 180 10.54 -1.71 0.89
CA TYR A 180 9.21 -1.90 0.31
C TYR A 180 9.22 -1.68 -1.19
N VAL A 181 8.25 -2.31 -1.86
CA VAL A 181 8.01 -2.17 -3.28
C VAL A 181 6.52 -1.94 -3.55
N ALA A 182 6.22 -1.10 -4.55
CA ALA A 182 4.90 -0.90 -5.11
C ALA A 182 4.95 -1.03 -6.64
N THR A 183 3.80 -1.31 -7.26
CA THR A 183 3.68 -1.42 -8.72
C THR A 183 2.63 -0.47 -9.27
N SER A 184 2.89 0.13 -10.42
CA SER A 184 1.87 0.86 -11.17
C SER A 184 2.22 0.87 -12.66
N GLY A 185 1.29 0.39 -13.50
CA GLY A 185 1.57 0.18 -14.92
C GLY A 185 2.71 -0.83 -15.11
N ASP A 186 3.73 -0.45 -15.84
CA ASP A 186 4.94 -1.22 -16.14
C ASP A 186 6.16 -0.81 -15.27
N LYS A 187 5.90 -0.20 -14.12
CA LYS A 187 6.93 0.33 -13.23
C LYS A 187 6.89 -0.30 -11.84
N LEU A 188 8.06 -0.38 -11.25
CA LEU A 188 8.30 -0.73 -9.86
C LEU A 188 8.87 0.48 -9.13
N TYR A 189 8.41 0.68 -7.91
CA TYR A 189 8.82 1.78 -7.04
C TYR A 189 9.33 1.17 -5.74
N CYS A 190 10.58 1.42 -5.40
CA CYS A 190 11.23 0.83 -4.23
C CYS A 190 11.70 1.89 -3.26
N THR A 191 11.53 1.65 -1.97
CA THR A 191 12.13 2.47 -0.92
C THR A 191 13.43 1.85 -0.45
N ASN A 192 14.36 2.69 -0.02
CA ASN A 192 15.60 2.29 0.61
C ASN A 192 15.81 3.14 1.88
N TYR A 193 15.65 2.50 3.03
CA TYR A 193 15.79 3.14 4.33
C TYR A 193 17.21 3.68 4.57
N GLY A 194 18.21 2.89 4.19
CA GLY A 194 19.62 3.22 4.44
C GLY A 194 20.12 4.40 3.63
N THR A 195 19.83 4.42 2.32
CA THR A 195 20.23 5.51 1.42
C THR A 195 19.24 6.69 1.41
N ARG A 196 18.07 6.52 2.04
CA ARG A 196 16.98 7.51 2.09
C ARG A 196 16.46 7.87 0.69
N THR A 197 16.35 6.87 -0.17
CA THR A 197 15.94 7.04 -1.56
C THR A 197 14.63 6.35 -1.87
N VAL A 198 13.95 6.87 -2.88
CA VAL A 198 12.87 6.19 -3.59
C VAL A 198 13.31 6.03 -5.03
N THR A 199 13.32 4.80 -5.52
CA THR A 199 13.76 4.49 -6.88
C THR A 199 12.59 3.97 -7.69
N CYS A 200 12.41 4.49 -8.90
CA CYS A 200 11.51 3.93 -9.91
C CYS A 200 12.34 3.21 -10.96
N CYS A 201 11.96 1.98 -11.27
CA CYS A 201 12.53 1.21 -12.37
C CYS A 201 11.42 0.57 -13.22
N ASP A 202 11.79 0.10 -14.40
CA ASP A 202 10.93 -0.77 -15.19
C ASP A 202 10.89 -2.20 -14.61
N LEU A 203 10.07 -3.08 -15.20
CA LEU A 203 9.93 -4.47 -14.75
C LEU A 203 11.20 -5.31 -14.95
N HIS A 204 12.19 -4.80 -15.67
CA HIS A 204 13.50 -5.43 -15.89
C HIS A 204 14.57 -4.88 -14.94
N GLY A 205 14.21 -3.90 -14.10
CA GLY A 205 15.12 -3.31 -13.13
C GLY A 205 15.92 -2.11 -13.65
N THR A 206 15.62 -1.61 -14.85
CA THR A 206 16.27 -0.40 -15.37
C THR A 206 15.74 0.83 -14.67
N THR A 207 16.62 1.53 -13.94
CA THR A 207 16.25 2.74 -13.20
C THR A 207 15.77 3.83 -14.14
N GLN A 208 14.58 4.36 -13.90
CA GLN A 208 13.97 5.47 -14.60
C GLN A 208 14.30 6.80 -13.90
N TRP A 209 14.19 6.81 -12.57
CA TRP A 209 14.54 7.94 -11.74
C TRP A 209 14.81 7.53 -10.29
N GLU A 210 15.49 8.39 -9.57
CA GLU A 210 15.73 8.28 -8.13
C GLU A 210 15.39 9.61 -7.43
N PHE A 211 14.63 9.54 -6.36
CA PHE A 211 14.33 10.66 -5.48
C PHE A 211 15.16 10.54 -4.20
N LYS A 212 15.92 11.59 -3.88
CA LYS A 212 16.70 11.71 -2.63
C LYS A 212 16.03 12.68 -1.68
N GLY A 213 15.36 12.15 -0.69
CA GLY A 213 14.54 12.93 0.23
C GLY A 213 15.27 13.49 1.46
N GLU A 214 16.56 13.82 1.37
CA GLU A 214 17.46 14.10 2.50
C GLU A 214 16.89 15.01 3.61
N ARG A 215 16.08 16.00 3.24
CA ARG A 215 15.49 16.96 4.20
C ARG A 215 14.03 16.67 4.53
N VAL A 216 13.29 16.11 3.61
CA VAL A 216 11.83 15.94 3.71
C VAL A 216 11.42 14.52 4.01
N LEU A 217 12.22 13.52 3.59
CA LEU A 217 11.89 12.11 3.72
C LEU A 217 13.09 11.35 4.32
N GLN A 218 12.99 10.98 5.59
CA GLN A 218 14.02 10.22 6.29
C GLN A 218 13.48 8.87 6.72
N GLY A 219 14.26 7.82 6.45
CA GLY A 219 13.85 6.45 6.70
C GLY A 219 12.59 6.07 5.92
N PRO A 220 12.59 6.18 4.56
CA PRO A 220 11.45 5.76 3.76
C PRO A 220 11.19 4.27 3.94
N LEU A 221 9.93 3.90 4.20
CA LEU A 221 9.45 2.53 4.34
C LEU A 221 8.29 2.29 3.38
N GLY A 222 7.07 2.11 3.87
CA GLY A 222 5.91 1.81 3.05
C GLY A 222 5.73 2.76 1.87
N ILE A 223 5.33 2.21 0.73
CA ILE A 223 5.18 2.92 -0.53
C ILE A 223 3.93 2.42 -1.28
N SER A 224 3.17 3.33 -1.85
CA SER A 224 2.05 3.00 -2.74
C SER A 224 1.87 4.07 -3.81
N VAL A 225 1.10 3.79 -4.86
CA VAL A 225 0.99 4.65 -6.05
C VAL A 225 -0.48 4.83 -6.43
N ASP A 226 -0.89 6.07 -6.65
CA ASP A 226 -2.26 6.41 -7.03
C ASP A 226 -2.56 6.16 -8.54
N ASN A 227 -3.79 6.51 -8.95
CA ASN A 227 -4.25 6.38 -10.33
C ASN A 227 -3.53 7.31 -11.31
N TYR A 228 -2.85 8.33 -10.82
CA TYR A 228 -2.15 9.35 -11.62
C TYR A 228 -0.65 9.15 -11.64
N GLY A 229 -0.16 8.11 -10.94
CA GLY A 229 1.26 7.80 -10.81
C GLY A 229 1.97 8.60 -9.73
N ASN A 230 1.26 9.35 -8.89
CA ASN A 230 1.88 9.98 -7.72
C ASN A 230 2.25 8.90 -6.70
N VAL A 231 3.44 9.02 -6.13
CA VAL A 231 4.02 8.03 -5.22
C VAL A 231 3.91 8.52 -3.78
N TYR A 232 3.21 7.78 -2.94
CA TYR A 232 3.07 8.06 -1.51
C TYR A 232 4.08 7.24 -0.73
N VAL A 233 4.80 7.88 0.18
CA VAL A 233 5.88 7.25 0.94
C VAL A 233 5.77 7.60 2.42
N ALA A 234 5.86 6.57 3.27
CA ALA A 234 5.96 6.71 4.72
C ALA A 234 7.41 7.01 5.12
N GLY A 235 7.65 8.17 5.74
CA GLY A 235 8.92 8.56 6.32
C GLY A 235 8.97 8.21 7.80
N TYR A 236 9.52 7.05 8.14
CA TYR A 236 9.55 6.54 9.51
C TYR A 236 10.30 7.47 10.48
N ILE A 237 11.51 7.90 10.10
CA ILE A 237 12.32 8.78 10.94
C ILE A 237 11.78 10.21 10.89
N SER A 238 11.37 10.69 9.72
CA SER A 238 10.83 12.05 9.56
C SER A 238 9.40 12.22 10.08
N ASN A 239 8.74 11.14 10.52
CA ASN A 239 7.36 11.15 11.04
C ASN A 239 6.39 11.85 10.09
N ASN A 240 6.41 11.48 8.83
CA ASN A 240 5.57 12.11 7.81
C ASN A 240 5.11 11.13 6.72
N VAL A 241 4.21 11.61 5.89
CA VAL A 241 3.89 11.00 4.59
C VAL A 241 4.18 12.03 3.52
N VAL A 242 4.97 11.64 2.53
CA VAL A 242 5.36 12.47 1.40
C VAL A 242 4.73 11.92 0.13
N VAL A 243 4.21 12.80 -0.73
CA VAL A 243 3.80 12.46 -2.10
C VAL A 243 4.81 13.02 -3.09
N ILE A 244 5.19 12.21 -4.08
CA ILE A 244 6.15 12.53 -5.13
C ILE A 244 5.45 12.42 -6.48
N SER A 245 5.64 13.41 -7.37
CA SER A 245 5.06 13.39 -8.71
C SER A 245 5.71 12.32 -9.60
N PRO A 246 4.98 11.82 -10.65
CA PRO A 246 5.48 10.77 -11.54
C PRO A 246 6.77 11.13 -12.27
N ASP A 247 6.99 12.41 -12.48
CA ASP A 247 8.18 13.00 -13.13
C ASP A 247 9.30 13.35 -12.14
N VAL A 248 9.09 13.09 -10.85
CA VAL A 248 9.99 13.39 -9.71
C VAL A 248 10.35 14.87 -9.55
N GLN A 249 9.72 15.76 -10.30
CA GLN A 249 10.03 17.20 -10.26
C GLN A 249 9.41 17.90 -9.04
N ARG A 250 8.35 17.33 -8.49
CA ARG A 250 7.59 17.90 -7.39
C ARG A 250 7.35 16.87 -6.29
N HIS A 251 7.40 17.35 -5.07
CA HIS A 251 7.03 16.55 -3.91
C HIS A 251 6.39 17.43 -2.85
N ARG A 252 5.58 16.83 -2.00
CA ARG A 252 4.94 17.55 -0.90
C ARG A 252 4.75 16.64 0.31
N GLN A 253 4.97 17.18 1.49
CA GLN A 253 4.58 16.53 2.73
C GLN A 253 3.07 16.67 2.91
N LEU A 254 2.36 15.55 3.02
CA LEU A 254 0.93 15.50 3.22
C LEU A 254 0.54 15.41 4.68
N LEU A 255 1.30 14.62 5.46
CA LEU A 255 1.11 14.43 6.89
C LEU A 255 2.43 14.67 7.62
N SER A 256 2.34 15.12 8.86
CA SER A 256 3.49 15.41 9.72
C SER A 256 3.26 14.91 11.14
N SER A 257 4.24 15.02 11.99
CA SER A 257 4.12 14.72 13.42
C SER A 257 3.03 15.56 14.13
N LYS A 258 2.65 16.72 13.57
CA LYS A 258 1.55 17.56 14.08
C LYS A 258 0.17 16.94 13.86
N ASP A 259 0.05 16.03 12.89
CA ASP A 259 -1.19 15.34 12.55
C ASP A 259 -1.37 14.04 13.39
N VAL A 260 -0.73 13.98 14.58
CA VAL A 260 -0.74 12.82 15.49
C VAL A 260 -0.07 11.57 14.91
N PHE A 261 0.82 11.77 13.96
CA PHE A 261 1.54 10.70 13.28
C PHE A 261 2.92 10.47 13.91
N SER A 262 3.13 9.28 14.48
CA SER A 262 4.45 8.88 14.98
C SER A 262 4.86 7.59 14.31
N TYR A 263 6.03 7.60 13.70
CA TYR A 263 6.64 6.41 13.10
C TYR A 263 5.74 5.69 12.09
N PRO A 264 5.26 6.33 11.00
CA PRO A 264 4.53 5.63 9.95
C PRO A 264 5.43 4.58 9.31
N ILE A 265 4.92 3.35 9.18
CA ILE A 265 5.70 2.23 8.64
C ILE A 265 5.20 1.84 7.27
N VAL A 266 3.90 1.60 7.14
CA VAL A 266 3.32 1.05 5.94
C VAL A 266 2.12 1.88 5.52
N LEU A 267 1.89 1.93 4.24
CA LEU A 267 0.72 2.56 3.64
C LEU A 267 0.26 1.78 2.42
N ASP A 268 -1.03 1.89 2.13
CA ASP A 268 -1.62 1.33 0.92
C ASP A 268 -2.66 2.28 0.34
N TYR A 269 -2.67 2.41 -0.98
CA TYR A 269 -3.60 3.25 -1.72
C TYR A 269 -4.57 2.41 -2.53
N ASP A 270 -5.86 2.48 -2.18
CA ASP A 270 -6.91 1.86 -2.96
C ASP A 270 -7.29 2.77 -4.15
N LYS A 271 -6.94 2.29 -5.34
CA LYS A 271 -7.20 2.97 -6.61
C LYS A 271 -8.68 3.04 -6.97
N SER A 272 -9.51 2.16 -6.41
CA SER A 272 -10.95 2.10 -6.71
C SER A 272 -11.74 3.14 -5.95
N THR A 273 -11.35 3.42 -4.71
CA THR A 273 -12.04 4.36 -3.80
C THR A 273 -11.29 5.67 -3.60
N ASN A 274 -10.06 5.80 -4.12
CA ASN A 274 -9.14 6.91 -3.84
C ASN A 274 -8.92 7.11 -2.34
N ARG A 275 -8.64 6.01 -1.63
CA ARG A 275 -8.35 6.02 -0.19
C ARG A 275 -6.90 5.65 0.08
N LEU A 276 -6.33 6.30 1.08
CA LEU A 276 -5.01 6.02 1.58
C LEU A 276 -5.13 5.50 3.01
N LEU A 277 -4.65 4.28 3.24
CA LEU A 277 -4.44 3.71 4.56
C LEU A 277 -2.99 3.99 4.98
N VAL A 278 -2.79 4.47 6.19
CA VAL A 278 -1.45 4.64 6.76
C VAL A 278 -1.42 4.04 8.15
N VAL A 279 -0.45 3.18 8.41
CA VAL A 279 -0.30 2.49 9.69
C VAL A 279 1.04 2.86 10.32
N ASN A 280 1.00 3.17 11.61
CA ASN A 280 2.18 3.52 12.37
C ASN A 280 2.73 2.34 13.19
N TYR A 281 3.96 2.48 13.68
CA TYR A 281 4.62 1.46 14.50
C TYR A 281 3.85 1.09 15.77
N MET A 282 3.10 2.03 16.34
CA MET A 282 2.34 1.84 17.57
C MET A 282 1.01 1.11 17.37
N GLY A 283 0.73 0.64 16.16
CA GLY A 283 -0.49 -0.09 15.84
C GLY A 283 -1.72 0.79 15.64
N THR A 284 -1.53 2.06 15.28
CA THR A 284 -2.66 2.91 14.88
C THR A 284 -2.71 2.99 13.37
N ALA A 285 -3.86 2.68 12.81
CA ALA A 285 -4.17 2.83 11.40
C ALA A 285 -5.07 4.05 11.17
N PHE A 286 -4.80 4.78 10.11
CA PHE A 286 -5.55 5.97 9.71
C PHE A 286 -5.98 5.82 8.26
N MET A 287 -7.28 5.99 8.03
CA MET A 287 -7.88 6.00 6.70
C MET A 287 -8.16 7.42 6.26
N PHE A 288 -7.72 7.78 5.07
CA PHE A 288 -7.94 9.08 4.47
C PHE A 288 -8.65 8.94 3.12
N ASP A 289 -9.65 9.79 2.84
CA ASP A 289 -10.03 10.04 1.46
C ASP A 289 -8.98 10.97 0.83
N VAL A 290 -8.50 10.58 -0.33
CA VAL A 290 -7.58 11.39 -1.12
C VAL A 290 -8.39 12.19 -2.12
N THR A 291 -8.43 13.50 -1.95
CA THR A 291 -9.23 14.41 -2.75
C THR A 291 -8.36 15.48 -3.40
N LYS A 292 -8.93 16.12 -4.40
CA LYS A 292 -8.33 17.29 -5.02
C LYS A 292 -8.78 18.53 -4.24
N GLY A 293 -7.82 19.26 -3.66
CA GLY A 293 -8.07 20.55 -3.06
C GLY A 293 -8.46 21.58 -4.12
N GLU A 294 -9.32 22.51 -3.75
CA GLU A 294 -9.59 23.67 -4.58
C GLU A 294 -8.31 24.52 -4.69
N TYR A 295 -7.94 24.91 -5.90
CA TYR A 295 -6.93 25.94 -6.08
C TYR A 295 -7.48 27.22 -5.48
N GLU A 296 -6.87 27.74 -4.43
CA GLU A 296 -6.98 29.17 -4.16
C GLU A 296 -6.47 29.88 -5.41
N LYS A 297 -7.42 30.36 -6.26
CA LYS A 297 -7.07 31.32 -7.30
C LYS A 297 -6.42 32.48 -6.57
N SER A 298 -5.12 32.61 -6.70
CA SER A 298 -4.40 33.80 -6.23
C SER A 298 -5.18 34.99 -6.74
N ARG A 299 -5.78 35.75 -5.83
CA ARG A 299 -6.44 37.02 -6.14
C ARG A 299 -5.34 37.94 -6.68
N THR A 300 -5.27 38.00 -8.00
CA THR A 300 -4.51 39.05 -8.66
C THR A 300 -5.21 40.34 -8.30
N LEU A 301 -4.69 41.06 -7.31
CA LEU A 301 -5.09 42.42 -7.00
C LEU A 301 -4.70 43.27 -8.21
N TYR A 302 -5.66 43.55 -9.08
CA TYR A 302 -5.54 44.64 -10.03
C TYR A 302 -5.58 45.95 -9.23
N ILE A 303 -4.41 46.52 -8.99
CA ILE A 303 -4.31 47.91 -8.51
C ILE A 303 -4.54 48.76 -9.77
N ASN A 304 -5.75 49.24 -9.92
CA ASN A 304 -6.03 50.33 -10.90
C ASN A 304 -5.30 51.57 -10.39
N LYS A 305 -4.38 52.09 -11.22
CA LYS A 305 -3.80 53.41 -11.08
C LYS A 305 -4.74 54.46 -11.67
#